data_0afc0c49c12a1234b2cf6d99740068d4
#
_entry.id   0afc0c49c12a1234b2cf6d99740068d4
#
_cell.length_a   1.000
_cell.length_b   1.000
_cell.length_c   1.000
_cell.angle_alpha   90.00
_cell.angle_beta   90.00
_cell.angle_gamma   90.00
#
_symmetry.space_group_name_H-M   'P 1'
#
loop_
_entity.id
_entity.type
_entity.pdbx_description
1 polymer ?
#
loop_
_entity_poly.entity_id
_entity_poly.type
_entity_poly.pdbx_seq_one_letter_code
_entity_poly.pdbx_strand_id
1 'polypeptide(L)'
;MPQYDVIIIGGGMVGASLACALSGQGLRLALVEAVEQETRSEAGYDDRAIALAYGTRRIFSGLQLWDSLEAAATPIHQIHISDRGHFGMMRMDRSEEGLPALGYVVPARVIGQALAAAIVKIPELDILCPATATAVRRTSGAAEVEISREGATTTLSTRLIVAADGADSPVREQFGIDSVATDYRQTAIVTNITPQLAHNNIAYERFTKSGPLALLPMTEQRCAVVWTVASDQAESVMALDEADFLARLQERFGYRLGRLERVGHRQAWPLRLVQAKESVRERLALMGNAVHTLHPIAGQGFNLGARDVAALAEVLVDAVNAGEDPGSLEVLNRYGDWRHRDHKNVTVFTDGLARIFTLPLPALGVARSAGMLALDLLPPAKRLLTRTTMGRSGRTPRLARGLPL
;
A
#
# COMPACT_ATOMS: atom_id res chain seq x y z
N MET A 1 -8.32 25.24 -24.81
CA MET A 1 -7.64 23.95 -24.50
C MET A 1 -7.56 23.83 -23.00
N PRO A 2 -7.63 22.61 -22.42
CA PRO A 2 -7.44 22.44 -20.97
C PRO A 2 -6.08 22.98 -20.52
N GLN A 3 -6.02 23.48 -19.27
CA GLN A 3 -4.81 24.05 -18.68
C GLN A 3 -3.77 22.97 -18.38
N TYR A 4 -4.24 21.78 -17.96
CA TYR A 4 -3.41 20.61 -17.65
C TYR A 4 -3.84 19.40 -18.46
N ASP A 5 -2.91 18.48 -18.68
CA ASP A 5 -3.24 17.17 -19.22
C ASP A 5 -3.75 16.24 -18.13
N VAL A 6 -3.13 16.29 -16.95
CA VAL A 6 -3.54 15.50 -15.77
C VAL A 6 -3.52 16.35 -14.51
N ILE A 7 -4.63 16.33 -13.75
CA ILE A 7 -4.67 16.84 -12.37
C ILE A 7 -4.75 15.62 -11.44
N ILE A 8 -3.77 15.50 -10.55
CA ILE A 8 -3.70 14.47 -9.51
C ILE A 8 -4.24 15.08 -8.22
N ILE A 9 -5.29 14.52 -7.66
CA ILE A 9 -5.88 14.94 -6.38
C ILE A 9 -5.45 13.96 -5.28
N GLY A 10 -4.68 14.46 -4.31
CA GLY A 10 -4.01 13.71 -3.26
C GLY A 10 -2.51 13.54 -3.53
N GLY A 11 -1.68 14.28 -2.77
CA GLY A 11 -0.21 14.27 -2.84
C GLY A 11 0.44 13.22 -1.92
N GLY A 12 -0.33 12.25 -1.42
CA GLY A 12 0.21 11.13 -0.68
C GLY A 12 1.15 10.25 -1.52
N MET A 13 1.69 9.17 -0.93
CA MET A 13 2.69 8.33 -1.60
C MET A 13 2.26 7.83 -2.99
N VAL A 14 0.97 7.54 -3.20
CA VAL A 14 0.45 7.04 -4.49
C VAL A 14 0.41 8.15 -5.53
N GLY A 15 -0.18 9.31 -5.20
CA GLY A 15 -0.28 10.45 -6.13
C GLY A 15 1.08 11.03 -6.47
N ALA A 16 1.97 11.22 -5.49
CA ALA A 16 3.33 11.68 -5.73
C ALA A 16 4.15 10.68 -6.60
N SER A 17 3.94 9.36 -6.39
CA SER A 17 4.56 8.35 -7.26
C SER A 17 4.06 8.41 -8.70
N LEU A 18 2.77 8.74 -8.91
CA LEU A 18 2.24 8.94 -10.27
C LEU A 18 2.84 10.19 -10.91
N ALA A 19 2.97 11.29 -10.18
CA ALA A 19 3.63 12.50 -10.70
C ALA A 19 5.07 12.19 -11.14
N CYS A 20 5.84 11.44 -10.33
CA CYS A 20 7.16 10.97 -10.71
C CYS A 20 7.15 10.07 -11.95
N ALA A 21 6.16 9.18 -12.08
CA ALA A 21 6.07 8.27 -13.23
C ALA A 21 5.74 8.99 -14.54
N LEU A 22 5.00 10.10 -14.47
CA LEU A 22 4.62 10.91 -15.65
C LEU A 22 5.63 12.03 -15.97
N SER A 23 6.66 12.21 -15.15
CA SER A 23 7.71 13.21 -15.38
C SER A 23 8.45 12.95 -16.70
N GLY A 24 8.67 14.01 -17.47
CA GLY A 24 9.39 13.95 -18.76
C GLY A 24 8.62 13.25 -19.89
N GLN A 25 7.33 13.00 -19.71
CA GLN A 25 6.48 12.32 -20.72
C GLN A 25 5.67 13.33 -21.59
N GLY A 26 6.02 14.60 -21.56
CA GLY A 26 5.38 15.66 -22.36
C GLY A 26 3.97 16.03 -21.89
N LEU A 27 3.60 15.68 -20.64
CA LEU A 27 2.32 16.00 -20.02
C LEU A 27 2.45 17.16 -19.04
N ARG A 28 1.53 18.13 -19.10
CA ARG A 28 1.41 19.19 -18.08
C ARG A 28 0.60 18.65 -16.91
N LEU A 29 1.19 18.69 -15.73
CA LEU A 29 0.66 18.07 -14.52
C LEU A 29 0.31 19.12 -13.48
N ALA A 30 -0.72 18.87 -12.69
CA ALA A 30 -0.93 19.53 -11.40
C ALA A 30 -1.14 18.48 -10.31
N LEU A 31 -0.60 18.75 -9.11
CA LEU A 31 -0.79 17.95 -7.92
C LEU A 31 -1.47 18.81 -6.86
N VAL A 32 -2.69 18.44 -6.48
CA VAL A 32 -3.48 19.11 -5.44
C VAL A 32 -3.39 18.33 -4.14
N GLU A 33 -2.84 18.95 -3.08
CA GLU A 33 -2.70 18.33 -1.76
C GLU A 33 -3.18 19.27 -0.67
N ALA A 34 -4.07 18.76 0.17
CA ALA A 34 -4.72 19.57 1.21
C ALA A 34 -3.82 19.85 2.42
N VAL A 35 -2.90 18.93 2.71
CA VAL A 35 -2.09 18.96 3.94
C VAL A 35 -0.62 19.12 3.58
N GLU A 36 0.02 20.14 4.16
CA GLU A 36 1.48 20.23 4.09
C GLU A 36 2.12 19.03 4.79
N GLN A 37 3.03 18.37 4.10
CA GLN A 37 3.82 17.33 4.72
C GLN A 37 4.74 17.96 5.77
N GLU A 38 4.44 17.74 7.05
CA GLU A 38 5.42 17.99 8.09
C GLU A 38 6.64 17.09 7.82
N THR A 39 7.70 17.69 7.35
CA THR A 39 8.98 17.01 7.17
C THR A 39 9.60 16.79 8.54
N ARG A 40 9.23 15.70 9.22
CA ARG A 40 10.05 15.22 10.35
C ARG A 40 11.41 14.85 9.77
N SER A 41 12.39 15.72 10.01
CA SER A 41 13.75 15.56 9.46
C SER A 41 14.54 14.45 10.13
N GLU A 42 14.20 14.09 11.36
CA GLU A 42 14.96 13.12 12.15
C GLU A 42 14.33 11.73 12.17
N ALA A 43 15.18 10.71 12.04
CA ALA A 43 14.78 9.32 12.24
C ALA A 43 14.36 9.10 13.69
N GLY A 44 13.17 8.55 13.89
CA GLY A 44 12.62 8.25 15.22
C GLY A 44 12.47 6.75 15.44
N TYR A 45 12.49 6.35 16.73
CA TYR A 45 12.15 4.98 17.10
C TYR A 45 10.74 4.61 16.61
N ASP A 46 9.85 5.57 16.56
CA ASP A 46 8.42 5.42 16.27
C ASP A 46 8.05 5.58 14.77
N ASP A 47 9.03 5.54 13.88
CA ASP A 47 8.78 5.59 12.45
C ASP A 47 7.88 4.43 12.00
N ARG A 48 6.70 4.75 11.46
CA ARG A 48 5.84 3.75 10.83
C ARG A 48 6.54 3.18 9.61
N ALA A 49 6.60 1.85 9.49
CA ALA A 49 7.23 1.16 8.38
C ALA A 49 6.21 0.62 7.37
N ILE A 50 6.65 0.52 6.13
CA ILE A 50 5.89 -0.06 5.02
C ILE A 50 6.70 -1.22 4.44
N ALA A 51 6.05 -2.37 4.28
CA ALA A 51 6.63 -3.49 3.56
C ALA A 51 6.42 -3.29 2.05
N LEU A 52 7.49 -3.02 1.35
CA LEU A 52 7.51 -2.95 -0.12
C LEU A 52 7.77 -4.34 -0.68
N ALA A 53 6.86 -4.87 -1.48
CA ALA A 53 7.08 -6.10 -2.23
C ALA A 53 8.21 -5.93 -3.25
N TYR A 54 8.84 -7.00 -3.68
CA TYR A 54 9.93 -6.92 -4.66
C TYR A 54 9.52 -6.22 -5.96
N GLY A 55 8.29 -6.43 -6.44
CA GLY A 55 7.75 -5.71 -7.60
C GLY A 55 7.68 -4.20 -7.38
N THR A 56 7.29 -3.77 -6.18
CA THR A 56 7.23 -2.34 -5.81
C THR A 56 8.64 -1.74 -5.72
N ARG A 57 9.63 -2.46 -5.17
CA ARG A 57 11.03 -2.04 -5.22
C ARG A 57 11.49 -1.76 -6.65
N ARG A 58 11.12 -2.61 -7.61
CA ARG A 58 11.45 -2.41 -9.03
C ARG A 58 10.76 -1.19 -9.63
N ILE A 59 9.50 -0.93 -9.28
CA ILE A 59 8.79 0.29 -9.67
C ILE A 59 9.56 1.51 -9.16
N PHE A 60 9.93 1.55 -7.88
CA PHE A 60 10.70 2.66 -7.31
C PHE A 60 12.08 2.81 -7.94
N SER A 61 12.71 1.73 -8.38
CA SER A 61 13.94 1.82 -9.17
C SER A 61 13.71 2.43 -10.55
N GLY A 62 12.62 2.05 -11.22
CA GLY A 62 12.22 2.64 -12.51
C GLY A 62 11.87 4.13 -12.39
N LEU A 63 11.38 4.57 -11.24
CA LEU A 63 11.14 5.98 -10.91
C LEU A 63 12.42 6.71 -10.44
N GLN A 64 13.58 6.05 -10.41
CA GLN A 64 14.87 6.59 -9.92
C GLN A 64 14.83 7.04 -8.45
N LEU A 65 13.94 6.44 -7.64
CA LEU A 65 13.75 6.77 -6.23
C LEU A 65 14.44 5.80 -5.28
N TRP A 66 14.81 4.60 -5.77
CA TRP A 66 15.30 3.53 -4.91
C TRP A 66 16.59 3.88 -4.17
N ASP A 67 17.53 4.54 -4.82
CA ASP A 67 18.83 4.91 -4.24
C ASP A 67 18.64 5.80 -2.99
N SER A 68 17.61 6.63 -2.98
CA SER A 68 17.26 7.47 -1.83
C SER A 68 16.63 6.68 -0.67
N LEU A 69 16.16 5.47 -0.91
CA LEU A 69 15.52 4.60 0.08
C LEU A 69 16.45 3.52 0.61
N GLU A 70 17.44 3.12 -0.16
CA GLU A 70 18.22 1.89 0.04
C GLU A 70 18.91 1.84 1.41
N ALA A 71 19.47 2.94 1.86
CA ALA A 71 20.15 3.00 3.16
C ALA A 71 19.24 2.77 4.36
N ALA A 72 17.93 3.07 4.23
CA ALA A 72 16.93 2.86 5.27
C ALA A 72 16.08 1.61 5.04
N ALA A 73 16.30 0.90 3.93
CA ALA A 73 15.54 -0.28 3.56
C ALA A 73 16.13 -1.55 4.19
N THR A 74 15.32 -2.28 4.96
CA THR A 74 15.71 -3.59 5.49
C THR A 74 15.17 -4.69 4.58
N PRO A 75 16.01 -5.56 4.00
CA PRO A 75 15.54 -6.63 3.13
C PRO A 75 14.79 -7.71 3.91
N ILE A 76 13.76 -8.29 3.30
CA ILE A 76 13.06 -9.46 3.78
C ILE A 76 13.62 -10.68 3.06
N HIS A 77 14.40 -11.50 3.75
CA HIS A 77 14.98 -12.70 3.18
C HIS A 77 14.04 -13.90 3.27
N GLN A 78 13.27 -13.95 4.34
CA GLN A 78 12.30 -15.02 4.58
C GLN A 78 11.01 -14.45 5.17
N ILE A 79 9.88 -15.03 4.80
CA ILE A 79 8.58 -14.78 5.46
C ILE A 79 8.17 -16.07 6.14
N HIS A 80 7.98 -15.99 7.47
CA HIS A 80 7.53 -17.09 8.31
C HIS A 80 6.07 -16.90 8.68
N ILE A 81 5.22 -17.76 8.14
CA ILE A 81 3.76 -17.75 8.39
C ILE A 81 3.42 -18.88 9.36
N SER A 82 2.62 -18.62 10.39
CA SER A 82 2.22 -19.63 11.38
C SER A 82 0.84 -19.33 11.98
N ASP A 83 0.15 -20.37 12.46
CA ASP A 83 -1.12 -20.27 13.20
C ASP A 83 -0.89 -20.53 14.69
N ARG A 84 -1.29 -19.60 15.57
CA ARG A 84 -1.07 -19.72 17.02
C ARG A 84 -1.91 -20.85 17.62
N GLY A 85 -1.22 -21.75 18.35
CA GLY A 85 -1.84 -22.92 18.97
C GLY A 85 -2.03 -24.10 18.03
N HIS A 86 -1.54 -24.00 16.81
CA HIS A 86 -1.56 -25.07 15.81
C HIS A 86 -0.16 -25.35 15.24
N PHE A 87 0.03 -26.55 14.65
CA PHE A 87 1.33 -26.99 14.12
C PHE A 87 1.66 -26.43 12.73
N GLY A 88 0.65 -25.93 12.01
CA GLY A 88 0.80 -25.45 10.63
C GLY A 88 1.73 -24.24 10.53
N MET A 89 2.72 -24.35 9.64
CA MET A 89 3.60 -23.25 9.26
C MET A 89 3.96 -23.34 7.78
N MET A 90 4.30 -22.20 7.21
CA MET A 90 4.85 -22.10 5.85
C MET A 90 5.98 -21.08 5.85
N ARG A 91 7.00 -21.33 5.05
CA ARG A 91 8.14 -20.42 4.85
C ARG A 91 8.30 -20.09 3.38
N MET A 92 8.38 -18.81 3.07
CA MET A 92 8.80 -18.32 1.76
C MET A 92 10.25 -17.86 1.91
N ASP A 93 11.13 -18.30 1.05
CA ASP A 93 12.55 -17.94 1.09
C ASP A 93 12.98 -17.34 -0.25
N ARG A 94 13.79 -16.27 -0.18
CA ARG A 94 14.30 -15.56 -1.36
C ARG A 94 15.12 -16.47 -2.30
N SER A 95 15.81 -17.46 -1.74
CA SER A 95 16.65 -18.40 -2.51
C SER A 95 15.82 -19.28 -3.42
N GLU A 96 14.57 -19.62 -3.03
CA GLU A 96 13.65 -20.41 -3.86
C GLU A 96 13.20 -19.65 -5.13
N GLU A 97 13.28 -18.33 -5.10
CA GLU A 97 12.94 -17.44 -6.23
C GLU A 97 14.19 -16.88 -6.94
N GLY A 98 15.39 -17.16 -6.43
CA GLY A 98 16.65 -16.63 -6.98
C GLY A 98 16.77 -15.11 -6.88
N LEU A 99 16.23 -14.50 -5.80
CA LEU A 99 16.16 -13.05 -5.63
C LEU A 99 17.03 -12.56 -4.46
N PRO A 100 17.47 -11.29 -4.47
CA PRO A 100 18.19 -10.71 -3.34
C PRO A 100 17.30 -10.55 -2.10
N ALA A 101 16.00 -10.38 -2.26
CA ALA A 101 15.01 -10.29 -1.20
C ALA A 101 13.60 -10.58 -1.74
N LEU A 102 12.65 -10.96 -0.87
CA LEU A 102 11.22 -11.07 -1.20
C LEU A 102 10.54 -9.69 -1.22
N GLY A 103 11.10 -8.75 -0.50
CA GLY A 103 10.65 -7.37 -0.34
C GLY A 103 11.58 -6.62 0.60
N TYR A 104 11.18 -5.41 0.96
CA TYR A 104 11.96 -4.53 1.82
C TYR A 104 11.03 -3.78 2.78
N VAL A 105 11.47 -3.59 4.01
CA VAL A 105 10.76 -2.76 4.98
C VAL A 105 11.43 -1.39 5.01
N VAL A 106 10.66 -0.34 4.74
CA VAL A 106 11.16 1.04 4.66
C VAL A 106 10.29 1.94 5.55
N PRO A 107 10.89 2.84 6.36
CA PRO A 107 10.12 3.83 7.10
C PRO A 107 9.29 4.71 6.15
N ALA A 108 8.00 4.89 6.46
CA ALA A 108 7.08 5.69 5.64
C ALA A 108 7.57 7.13 5.44
N ARG A 109 8.21 7.69 6.47
CA ARG A 109 8.84 9.01 6.43
C ARG A 109 9.88 9.11 5.31
N VAL A 110 10.76 8.10 5.17
CA VAL A 110 11.82 8.09 4.15
C VAL A 110 11.22 8.03 2.75
N ILE A 111 10.17 7.23 2.55
CA ILE A 111 9.44 7.19 1.27
C ILE A 111 8.83 8.56 0.97
N GLY A 112 8.16 9.18 1.95
CA GLY A 112 7.56 10.51 1.80
C GLY A 112 8.60 11.58 1.45
N GLN A 113 9.75 11.59 2.14
CA GLN A 113 10.85 12.53 1.88
C GLN A 113 11.44 12.35 0.46
N ALA A 114 11.67 11.12 0.04
CA ALA A 114 12.19 10.83 -1.30
C ALA A 114 11.22 11.30 -2.39
N LEU A 115 9.92 11.04 -2.22
CA LEU A 115 8.88 11.51 -3.14
C LEU A 115 8.78 13.03 -3.15
N ALA A 116 8.74 13.68 -1.98
CA ALA A 116 8.69 15.15 -1.89
C ALA A 116 9.90 15.80 -2.57
N ALA A 117 11.11 15.26 -2.34
CA ALA A 117 12.31 15.75 -2.99
C ALA A 117 12.33 15.52 -4.51
N ALA A 118 11.63 14.50 -5.00
CA ALA A 118 11.54 14.21 -6.43
C ALA A 118 10.52 15.11 -7.14
N ILE A 119 9.30 15.26 -6.58
CA ILE A 119 8.23 16.02 -7.26
C ILE A 119 8.56 17.49 -7.45
N VAL A 120 9.29 18.12 -6.52
CA VAL A 120 9.72 19.54 -6.67
C VAL A 120 10.72 19.77 -7.81
N LYS A 121 11.32 18.70 -8.34
CA LYS A 121 12.26 18.76 -9.46
C LYS A 121 11.61 18.54 -10.82
N ILE A 122 10.31 18.27 -10.86
CA ILE A 122 9.56 18.01 -12.09
C ILE A 122 9.14 19.36 -12.71
N PRO A 123 9.71 19.79 -13.86
CA PRO A 123 9.43 21.10 -14.43
C PRO A 123 7.99 21.27 -14.91
N GLU A 124 7.35 20.17 -15.33
CA GLU A 124 6.01 20.16 -15.89
C GLU A 124 4.90 20.00 -14.82
N LEU A 125 5.25 20.00 -13.52
CA LEU A 125 4.35 19.79 -12.40
C LEU A 125 4.13 21.07 -11.60
N ASP A 126 2.89 21.54 -11.57
CA ASP A 126 2.44 22.54 -10.61
C ASP A 126 2.00 21.89 -9.31
N ILE A 127 2.71 22.15 -8.21
CA ILE A 127 2.35 21.64 -6.87
C ILE A 127 1.48 22.70 -6.17
N LEU A 128 0.21 22.33 -5.94
CA LEU A 128 -0.80 23.14 -5.26
C LEU A 128 -1.00 22.56 -3.84
N CYS A 129 -0.20 23.05 -2.90
CA CYS A 129 -0.19 22.63 -1.49
C CYS A 129 0.15 23.82 -0.59
N PRO A 130 -0.64 24.10 0.48
CA PRO A 130 -1.93 23.49 0.79
C PRO A 130 -3.04 23.95 -0.18
N ALA A 131 -3.81 23.00 -0.72
CA ALA A 131 -5.00 23.27 -1.54
C ALA A 131 -5.98 22.10 -1.48
N THR A 132 -7.26 22.38 -1.34
CA THR A 132 -8.32 21.37 -1.26
C THR A 132 -9.16 21.39 -2.52
N ALA A 133 -9.34 20.24 -3.19
CA ALA A 133 -10.32 20.09 -4.26
C ALA A 133 -11.72 20.07 -3.65
N THR A 134 -12.51 21.11 -3.92
CA THR A 134 -13.85 21.31 -3.35
C THR A 134 -14.95 20.78 -4.27
N ALA A 135 -14.76 20.89 -5.58
CA ALA A 135 -15.69 20.34 -6.57
C ALA A 135 -14.94 19.81 -7.79
N VAL A 136 -15.49 18.77 -8.38
CA VAL A 136 -15.02 18.20 -9.64
C VAL A 136 -16.20 18.00 -10.59
N ARG A 137 -16.00 18.37 -11.85
CA ARG A 137 -17.05 18.31 -12.87
C ARG A 137 -16.49 17.82 -14.19
N ARG A 138 -17.27 17.02 -14.90
CA ARG A 138 -17.01 16.67 -16.29
C ARG A 138 -17.68 17.70 -17.19
N THR A 139 -16.95 18.18 -18.19
CA THR A 139 -17.43 19.04 -19.26
C THR A 139 -17.32 18.35 -20.62
N SER A 140 -17.77 18.97 -21.70
CA SER A 140 -17.59 18.44 -23.05
C SER A 140 -16.10 18.47 -23.43
N GLY A 141 -15.46 17.28 -23.43
CA GLY A 141 -14.07 17.11 -23.85
C GLY A 141 -13.00 17.41 -22.78
N ALA A 142 -13.39 17.79 -21.54
CA ALA A 142 -12.47 18.09 -20.44
C ALA A 142 -13.12 17.76 -19.09
N ALA A 143 -12.37 18.00 -18.00
CA ALA A 143 -12.87 18.07 -16.65
C ALA A 143 -12.42 19.36 -15.97
N GLU A 144 -13.15 19.77 -14.95
CA GLU A 144 -12.83 20.93 -14.12
C GLU A 144 -12.69 20.51 -12.67
N VAL A 145 -11.69 21.09 -12.01
CA VAL A 145 -11.44 20.94 -10.58
C VAL A 145 -11.50 22.32 -9.95
N GLU A 146 -12.41 22.50 -9.03
CA GLU A 146 -12.46 23.68 -8.19
C GLU A 146 -11.58 23.44 -6.96
N ILE A 147 -10.60 24.31 -6.74
CA ILE A 147 -9.69 24.24 -5.61
C ILE A 147 -9.89 25.45 -4.70
N SER A 148 -9.82 25.22 -3.39
CA SER A 148 -9.73 26.26 -2.37
C SER A 148 -8.31 26.34 -1.84
N ARG A 149 -7.70 27.52 -1.92
CA ARG A 149 -6.37 27.81 -1.40
C ARG A 149 -6.36 29.17 -0.73
N GLU A 150 -5.94 29.22 0.54
CA GLU A 150 -5.85 30.50 1.31
C GLU A 150 -7.15 31.32 1.29
N GLY A 151 -8.30 30.66 1.27
CA GLY A 151 -9.63 31.30 1.22
C GLY A 151 -10.08 31.74 -0.18
N ALA A 152 -9.25 31.65 -1.20
CA ALA A 152 -9.60 31.91 -2.59
C ALA A 152 -10.00 30.61 -3.30
N THR A 153 -11.02 30.70 -4.16
CA THR A 153 -11.46 29.59 -5.01
C THR A 153 -11.01 29.82 -6.45
N THR A 154 -10.42 28.80 -7.05
CA THR A 154 -9.95 28.82 -8.45
C THR A 154 -10.42 27.55 -9.16
N THR A 155 -10.84 27.68 -10.41
CA THR A 155 -11.21 26.54 -11.26
C THR A 155 -10.07 26.23 -12.22
N LEU A 156 -9.62 24.97 -12.20
CA LEU A 156 -8.61 24.43 -13.10
C LEU A 156 -9.26 23.50 -14.12
N SER A 157 -8.81 23.54 -15.36
CA SER A 157 -9.30 22.64 -16.42
C SER A 157 -8.24 21.60 -16.79
N THR A 158 -8.66 20.34 -17.01
CA THR A 158 -7.78 19.23 -17.32
C THR A 158 -8.41 18.24 -18.30
N ARG A 159 -7.57 17.46 -19.00
CA ARG A 159 -8.02 16.33 -19.81
C ARG A 159 -8.39 15.11 -18.95
N LEU A 160 -7.70 14.93 -17.81
CA LEU A 160 -7.90 13.79 -16.90
C LEU A 160 -7.75 14.23 -15.45
N ILE A 161 -8.68 13.81 -14.58
CA ILE A 161 -8.55 13.83 -13.13
C ILE A 161 -8.09 12.44 -12.67
N VAL A 162 -7.05 12.38 -11.85
CA VAL A 162 -6.65 11.16 -11.14
C VAL A 162 -6.88 11.36 -9.65
N ALA A 163 -7.81 10.60 -9.08
CA ALA A 163 -8.09 10.65 -7.64
C ALA A 163 -7.22 9.64 -6.88
N ALA A 164 -6.35 10.16 -6.02
CA ALA A 164 -5.50 9.45 -5.07
C ALA A 164 -5.72 9.97 -3.64
N ASP A 165 -6.93 10.46 -3.36
CA ASP A 165 -7.39 11.24 -2.21
C ASP A 165 -7.84 10.42 -1.00
N GLY A 166 -7.53 9.12 -1.00
CA GLY A 166 -7.71 8.26 0.17
C GLY A 166 -9.01 7.46 0.19
N ALA A 167 -9.25 6.76 1.30
CA ALA A 167 -10.34 5.78 1.43
C ALA A 167 -11.74 6.42 1.34
N ASP A 168 -11.87 7.61 1.88
CA ASP A 168 -13.11 8.38 1.90
C ASP A 168 -13.13 9.44 0.77
N SER A 169 -12.64 9.06 -0.41
CA SER A 169 -12.44 9.91 -1.58
C SER A 169 -13.67 10.78 -1.92
N PRO A 170 -13.59 12.12 -1.70
CA PRO A 170 -14.66 13.04 -2.12
C PRO A 170 -14.83 13.08 -3.63
N VAL A 171 -13.74 12.89 -4.38
CA VAL A 171 -13.79 12.84 -5.85
C VAL A 171 -14.61 11.66 -6.34
N ARG A 172 -14.40 10.46 -5.74
CA ARG A 172 -15.20 9.26 -6.04
C ARG A 172 -16.69 9.52 -5.82
N GLU A 173 -17.05 10.14 -4.69
CA GLU A 173 -18.45 10.45 -4.32
C GLU A 173 -19.07 11.46 -5.29
N GLN A 174 -18.36 12.54 -5.64
CA GLN A 174 -18.86 13.58 -6.55
C GLN A 174 -19.08 13.07 -7.98
N PHE A 175 -18.30 12.07 -8.41
CA PHE A 175 -18.56 11.38 -9.67
C PHE A 175 -19.65 10.30 -9.55
N GLY A 176 -20.28 10.13 -8.39
CA GLY A 176 -21.34 9.15 -8.17
C GLY A 176 -20.88 7.69 -8.29
N ILE A 177 -19.61 7.40 -7.99
CA ILE A 177 -19.09 6.05 -7.97
C ILE A 177 -19.34 5.43 -6.59
N ASP A 178 -20.22 4.45 -6.55
CA ASP A 178 -20.50 3.70 -5.33
C ASP A 178 -19.29 2.92 -4.83
N SER A 179 -19.26 2.69 -3.52
CA SER A 179 -18.30 1.79 -2.89
C SER A 179 -19.00 0.82 -1.94
N VAL A 180 -18.40 -0.35 -1.77
CA VAL A 180 -18.82 -1.32 -0.75
C VAL A 180 -17.83 -1.22 0.40
N ALA A 181 -18.33 -0.95 1.61
CA ALA A 181 -17.52 -0.93 2.83
C ALA A 181 -17.90 -2.12 3.72
N THR A 182 -16.92 -2.84 4.23
CA THR A 182 -17.09 -3.91 5.21
C THR A 182 -16.22 -3.61 6.42
N ASP A 183 -16.82 -3.47 7.58
CA ASP A 183 -16.12 -3.34 8.84
C ASP A 183 -15.71 -4.74 9.33
N TYR A 184 -14.41 -4.95 9.56
CA TYR A 184 -13.90 -6.21 10.10
C TYR A 184 -14.14 -6.36 11.61
N ARG A 185 -14.60 -5.30 12.31
CA ARG A 185 -14.66 -5.21 13.77
C ARG A 185 -13.30 -5.52 14.41
N GLN A 186 -12.26 -5.09 13.74
CA GLN A 186 -10.86 -5.25 14.15
C GLN A 186 -10.15 -3.92 14.11
N THR A 187 -9.13 -3.78 14.95
CA THR A 187 -8.24 -2.62 15.00
C THR A 187 -6.81 -3.11 14.92
N ALA A 188 -6.01 -2.50 14.05
CA ALA A 188 -4.57 -2.73 14.00
C ALA A 188 -3.88 -1.78 14.98
N ILE A 189 -3.14 -2.34 15.92
CA ILE A 189 -2.20 -1.59 16.77
C ILE A 189 -0.85 -1.65 16.09
N VAL A 190 -0.33 -0.47 15.72
CA VAL A 190 0.94 -0.32 15.01
C VAL A 190 1.95 0.32 15.97
N THR A 191 3.13 -0.28 16.08
CA THR A 191 4.25 0.21 16.89
C THR A 191 5.55 -0.41 16.40
N ASN A 192 6.67 -0.03 17.02
CA ASN A 192 7.97 -0.69 16.85
C ASN A 192 8.40 -1.33 18.16
N ILE A 193 9.16 -2.41 18.06
CA ILE A 193 9.75 -3.09 19.21
C ILE A 193 11.24 -3.36 18.97
N THR A 194 11.99 -3.52 20.07
CA THR A 194 13.33 -4.11 20.06
C THR A 194 13.26 -5.50 20.68
N PRO A 195 13.54 -6.56 19.92
CA PRO A 195 13.65 -7.91 20.46
C PRO A 195 15.07 -8.20 20.96
N GLN A 196 15.20 -9.17 21.85
CA GLN A 196 16.48 -9.63 22.41
C GLN A 196 17.37 -10.28 21.35
N LEU A 197 16.80 -11.08 20.45
CA LEU A 197 17.52 -11.78 19.41
C LEU A 197 17.38 -11.08 18.06
N ALA A 198 18.41 -11.16 17.23
CA ALA A 198 18.40 -10.60 15.89
C ALA A 198 17.29 -11.23 15.04
N HIS A 199 16.57 -10.39 14.29
CA HIS A 199 15.50 -10.83 13.39
C HIS A 199 16.02 -11.54 12.11
N ASN A 200 17.31 -11.45 11.81
CA ASN A 200 17.96 -12.10 10.65
C ASN A 200 17.21 -11.85 9.32
N ASN A 201 16.60 -10.67 9.15
CA ASN A 201 15.81 -10.31 7.98
C ASN A 201 14.60 -11.23 7.72
N ILE A 202 14.05 -11.83 8.77
CA ILE A 202 12.84 -12.64 8.71
C ILE A 202 11.64 -11.78 9.07
N ALA A 203 10.64 -11.74 8.20
CA ALA A 203 9.32 -11.22 8.49
C ALA A 203 8.45 -12.36 9.06
N TYR A 204 7.71 -12.06 10.11
CA TYR A 204 6.80 -13.01 10.75
C TYR A 204 5.36 -12.57 10.54
N GLU A 205 4.52 -13.49 10.08
CA GLU A 205 3.07 -13.36 10.03
C GLU A 205 2.46 -14.46 10.88
N ARG A 206 1.91 -14.10 12.04
CA ARG A 206 1.33 -15.06 12.96
C ARG A 206 -0.16 -14.84 13.08
N PHE A 207 -0.93 -15.77 12.58
CA PHE A 207 -2.39 -15.74 12.74
C PHE A 207 -2.78 -16.09 14.16
N THR A 208 -3.73 -15.33 14.71
CA THR A 208 -4.29 -15.52 16.04
C THR A 208 -5.83 -15.48 15.97
N LYS A 209 -6.52 -15.84 17.05
CA LYS A 209 -7.98 -15.79 17.10
C LYS A 209 -8.55 -14.38 16.91
N SER A 210 -7.82 -13.35 17.28
CA SER A 210 -8.23 -11.95 17.11
C SER A 210 -7.84 -11.35 15.77
N GLY A 211 -7.02 -12.04 14.97
CA GLY A 211 -6.49 -11.59 13.69
C GLY A 211 -4.98 -11.79 13.59
N PRO A 212 -4.35 -11.34 12.51
CA PRO A 212 -2.92 -11.49 12.29
C PRO A 212 -2.09 -10.59 13.21
N LEU A 213 -0.88 -11.05 13.49
CA LEU A 213 0.19 -10.32 14.15
C LEU A 213 1.43 -10.41 13.25
N ALA A 214 1.82 -9.28 12.67
CA ALA A 214 3.02 -9.18 11.85
C ALA A 214 4.17 -8.52 12.63
N LEU A 215 5.37 -9.09 12.49
CA LEU A 215 6.62 -8.47 12.90
C LEU A 215 7.53 -8.38 11.68
N LEU A 216 7.88 -7.16 11.29
CA LEU A 216 8.65 -6.87 10.09
C LEU A 216 10.05 -6.37 10.46
N PRO A 217 11.13 -6.91 9.87
CA PRO A 217 12.49 -6.51 10.20
C PRO A 217 12.76 -5.05 9.81
N MET A 218 13.38 -4.30 10.71
CA MET A 218 13.82 -2.92 10.49
C MET A 218 15.30 -2.77 10.81
N THR A 219 15.89 -1.65 10.40
CA THR A 219 17.24 -1.25 10.84
C THR A 219 17.36 -1.21 12.37
N GLU A 220 18.57 -1.25 12.88
CA GLU A 220 18.88 -1.17 14.32
C GLU A 220 18.25 -2.29 15.16
N GLN A 221 18.15 -3.49 14.59
CA GLN A 221 17.55 -4.67 15.25
C GLN A 221 16.10 -4.47 15.72
N ARG A 222 15.42 -3.45 15.22
CA ARG A 222 14.01 -3.22 15.51
C ARG A 222 13.09 -4.08 14.65
N CYS A 223 11.86 -4.25 15.09
CA CYS A 223 10.79 -4.81 14.28
C CYS A 223 9.58 -3.86 14.30
N ALA A 224 9.03 -3.57 13.13
CA ALA A 224 7.70 -2.96 13.06
C ALA A 224 6.65 -4.02 13.37
N VAL A 225 5.69 -3.65 14.19
CA VAL A 225 4.59 -4.52 14.64
C VAL A 225 3.28 -4.02 14.06
N VAL A 226 2.51 -4.93 13.48
CA VAL A 226 1.10 -4.73 13.16
C VAL A 226 0.31 -5.80 13.89
N TRP A 227 -0.30 -5.42 15.00
CA TRP A 227 -1.05 -6.35 15.85
C TRP A 227 -2.54 -6.12 15.72
N THR A 228 -3.24 -7.06 15.12
CA THR A 228 -4.70 -7.00 15.00
C THR A 228 -5.37 -7.53 16.26
N VAL A 229 -6.26 -6.71 16.81
CA VAL A 229 -7.11 -7.04 17.95
C VAL A 229 -8.58 -6.81 17.59
N ALA A 230 -9.51 -7.39 18.35
CA ALA A 230 -10.93 -7.05 18.24
C ALA A 230 -11.13 -5.58 18.64
N SER A 231 -12.03 -4.85 17.94
CA SER A 231 -12.19 -3.40 18.15
C SER A 231 -12.60 -3.04 19.58
N ASP A 232 -13.36 -3.89 20.24
CA ASP A 232 -13.77 -3.74 21.65
C ASP A 232 -12.60 -3.90 22.63
N GLN A 233 -11.48 -4.49 22.21
CA GLN A 233 -10.27 -4.67 23.02
C GLN A 233 -9.21 -3.61 22.75
N ALA A 234 -9.34 -2.84 21.69
CA ALA A 234 -8.29 -1.91 21.25
C ALA A 234 -7.94 -0.88 22.31
N GLU A 235 -8.92 -0.23 22.91
CA GLU A 235 -8.71 0.77 23.96
C GLU A 235 -7.99 0.18 25.19
N SER A 236 -8.41 -0.99 25.65
CA SER A 236 -7.78 -1.67 26.78
C SER A 236 -6.33 -2.07 26.52
N VAL A 237 -6.00 -2.44 25.26
CA VAL A 237 -4.62 -2.76 24.88
C VAL A 237 -3.77 -1.49 24.73
N MET A 238 -4.35 -0.41 24.22
CA MET A 238 -3.67 0.87 24.10
C MET A 238 -3.37 1.51 25.46
N ALA A 239 -4.21 1.26 26.47
CA ALA A 239 -4.07 1.79 27.83
C ALA A 239 -3.05 1.04 28.70
N LEU A 240 -2.55 -0.14 28.26
CA LEU A 240 -1.53 -0.89 28.98
C LEU A 240 -0.24 -0.06 29.16
N ASP A 241 0.46 -0.23 30.26
CA ASP A 241 1.84 0.26 30.38
C ASP A 241 2.78 -0.51 29.45
N GLU A 242 4.06 -0.12 29.39
CA GLU A 242 5.05 -0.74 28.50
C GLU A 242 5.28 -2.22 28.84
N ALA A 243 5.40 -2.55 30.13
CA ALA A 243 5.69 -3.91 30.58
C ALA A 243 4.54 -4.87 30.29
N ASP A 244 3.32 -4.45 30.60
CA ASP A 244 2.10 -5.25 30.36
C ASP A 244 1.82 -5.40 28.86
N PHE A 245 2.06 -4.34 28.08
CA PHE A 245 1.91 -4.42 26.62
C PHE A 245 2.91 -5.42 26.03
N LEU A 246 4.18 -5.34 26.40
CA LEU A 246 5.22 -6.28 25.95
C LEU A 246 4.92 -7.71 26.37
N ALA A 247 4.49 -7.92 27.62
CA ALA A 247 4.10 -9.24 28.12
C ALA A 247 2.93 -9.84 27.29
N ARG A 248 1.90 -9.03 27.02
CA ARG A 248 0.74 -9.46 26.22
C ARG A 248 1.10 -9.71 24.77
N LEU A 249 1.97 -8.89 24.18
CA LEU A 249 2.50 -9.10 22.83
C LEU A 249 3.35 -10.36 22.77
N GLN A 250 4.24 -10.57 23.75
CA GLN A 250 5.08 -11.76 23.89
C GLN A 250 4.25 -13.05 23.94
N GLU A 251 3.17 -13.06 24.74
CA GLU A 251 2.26 -14.20 24.81
C GLU A 251 1.64 -14.53 23.44
N ARG A 252 1.36 -13.51 22.61
CA ARG A 252 0.77 -13.68 21.28
C ARG A 252 1.81 -14.13 20.25
N PHE A 253 3.00 -13.54 20.28
CA PHE A 253 4.07 -13.83 19.34
C PHE A 253 4.88 -15.09 19.69
N GLY A 254 5.16 -15.31 20.96
CA GLY A 254 6.07 -16.36 21.42
C GLY A 254 7.52 -15.86 21.49
N TYR A 255 8.48 -16.78 21.74
CA TYR A 255 9.88 -16.48 22.06
C TYR A 255 10.85 -16.67 20.88
N ARG A 256 10.39 -16.60 19.63
CA ARG A 256 11.26 -16.81 18.45
C ARG A 256 12.34 -15.74 18.28
N LEU A 257 12.07 -14.55 18.78
CA LEU A 257 13.00 -13.41 18.82
C LEU A 257 13.56 -13.16 20.24
N GLY A 258 13.50 -14.16 21.12
CA GLY A 258 13.84 -13.97 22.55
C GLY A 258 12.76 -13.14 23.25
N ARG A 259 13.17 -12.37 24.27
CA ARG A 259 12.28 -11.42 24.95
C ARG A 259 12.08 -10.18 24.11
N LEU A 260 10.91 -9.57 24.21
CA LEU A 260 10.63 -8.24 23.66
C LEU A 260 11.00 -7.22 24.73
N GLU A 261 11.96 -6.34 24.46
CA GLU A 261 12.64 -5.54 25.50
C GLU A 261 12.17 -4.09 25.54
N ARG A 262 11.72 -3.55 24.41
CA ARG A 262 11.28 -2.15 24.30
C ARG A 262 10.13 -2.05 23.32
N VAL A 263 9.18 -1.16 23.60
CA VAL A 263 8.10 -0.77 22.66
C VAL A 263 8.12 0.74 22.45
N GLY A 264 7.80 1.17 21.24
CA GLY A 264 7.63 2.57 20.88
C GLY A 264 6.20 3.06 21.05
N HIS A 265 5.95 4.26 20.54
CA HIS A 265 4.62 4.85 20.53
C HIS A 265 3.65 3.93 19.77
N ARG A 266 2.46 3.75 20.34
CA ARG A 266 1.40 2.89 19.81
C ARG A 266 0.36 3.73 19.09
N GLN A 267 -0.09 3.27 17.92
CA GLN A 267 -1.18 3.88 17.15
C GLN A 267 -2.23 2.82 16.85
N ALA A 268 -3.50 3.19 16.95
CA ALA A 268 -4.63 2.30 16.70
C ALA A 268 -5.37 2.73 15.42
N TRP A 269 -5.60 1.78 14.52
CA TRP A 269 -6.24 2.01 13.22
C TRP A 269 -7.40 1.03 13.04
N PRO A 270 -8.67 1.49 13.02
CA PRO A 270 -9.81 0.63 12.69
C PRO A 270 -9.66 0.03 11.30
N LEU A 271 -9.94 -1.27 11.16
CA LEU A 271 -9.77 -2.01 9.91
C LEU A 271 -11.10 -2.13 9.18
N ARG A 272 -11.14 -1.58 7.97
CA ARG A 272 -12.27 -1.70 7.05
C ARG A 272 -11.78 -2.04 5.64
N LEU A 273 -12.53 -2.84 4.94
CA LEU A 273 -12.42 -2.99 3.49
C LEU A 273 -13.29 -1.91 2.85
N VAL A 274 -12.73 -1.13 1.95
CA VAL A 274 -13.50 -0.25 1.06
C VAL A 274 -13.13 -0.61 -0.36
N GLN A 275 -14.13 -0.80 -1.20
CA GLN A 275 -13.93 -1.17 -2.60
C GLN A 275 -14.89 -0.36 -3.48
N ALA A 276 -14.36 0.47 -4.35
CA ALA A 276 -15.13 1.17 -5.37
C ALA A 276 -15.68 0.17 -6.39
N LYS A 277 -16.91 0.37 -6.86
CA LYS A 277 -17.52 -0.47 -7.89
C LYS A 277 -16.88 -0.30 -9.26
N GLU A 278 -16.32 0.89 -9.50
CA GLU A 278 -15.66 1.28 -10.74
C GLU A 278 -14.34 1.97 -10.40
N SER A 279 -13.31 1.77 -11.20
CA SER A 279 -12.01 2.47 -11.05
C SER A 279 -11.81 3.58 -12.07
N VAL A 280 -12.65 3.65 -13.10
CA VAL A 280 -12.56 4.63 -14.19
C VAL A 280 -13.93 5.12 -14.62
N ARG A 281 -13.99 6.37 -15.02
CA ARG A 281 -15.05 6.98 -15.83
C ARG A 281 -14.40 7.92 -16.83
N GLU A 282 -15.14 8.36 -17.83
CA GLU A 282 -14.62 9.37 -18.75
C GLU A 282 -14.11 10.59 -17.97
N ARG A 283 -12.85 10.99 -18.23
CA ARG A 283 -12.13 12.06 -17.54
C ARG A 283 -11.74 11.78 -16.09
N LEU A 284 -11.91 10.54 -15.58
CA LEU A 284 -11.57 10.17 -14.21
C LEU A 284 -10.92 8.80 -14.14
N ALA A 285 -9.80 8.72 -13.42
CA ALA A 285 -9.23 7.46 -12.92
C ALA A 285 -9.09 7.52 -11.39
N LEU A 286 -9.47 6.46 -10.70
CA LEU A 286 -9.25 6.29 -9.27
C LEU A 286 -8.04 5.38 -9.07
N MET A 287 -7.26 5.60 -7.98
CA MET A 287 -6.12 4.74 -7.65
C MET A 287 -5.84 4.68 -6.14
N GLY A 288 -5.11 3.66 -5.74
CA GLY A 288 -4.76 3.44 -4.34
C GLY A 288 -6.00 3.31 -3.45
N ASN A 289 -5.99 3.97 -2.29
CA ASN A 289 -7.09 3.86 -1.33
C ASN A 289 -8.42 4.45 -1.83
N ALA A 290 -8.42 5.30 -2.86
CA ALA A 290 -9.65 5.79 -3.48
C ALA A 290 -10.42 4.67 -4.21
N VAL A 291 -9.71 3.62 -4.67
CA VAL A 291 -10.31 2.42 -5.28
C VAL A 291 -10.51 1.32 -4.24
N HIS A 292 -9.50 1.05 -3.41
CA HIS A 292 -9.49 -0.09 -2.50
C HIS A 292 -8.70 0.19 -1.23
N THR A 293 -9.32 -0.01 -0.09
CA THR A 293 -8.65 -0.09 1.21
C THR A 293 -8.70 -1.54 1.66
N LEU A 294 -7.55 -2.14 1.91
CA LEU A 294 -7.42 -3.57 2.20
C LEU A 294 -7.12 -3.82 3.67
N HIS A 295 -7.42 -5.04 4.14
CA HIS A 295 -6.85 -5.51 5.40
C HIS A 295 -5.32 -5.53 5.30
N PRO A 296 -4.56 -5.10 6.36
CA PRO A 296 -3.10 -4.99 6.31
C PRO A 296 -2.34 -6.31 6.22
N ILE A 297 -3.01 -7.44 6.07
CA ILE A 297 -2.40 -8.76 5.88
C ILE A 297 -1.41 -8.71 4.70
N ALA A 298 -0.22 -9.25 4.95
CA ALA A 298 0.88 -9.32 3.98
C ALA A 298 1.29 -7.95 3.39
N GLY A 299 0.94 -6.81 4.02
CA GLY A 299 1.36 -5.48 3.62
C GLY A 299 0.95 -5.07 2.19
N GLN A 300 -0.20 -5.55 1.68
CA GLN A 300 -0.56 -5.40 0.26
C GLN A 300 -1.12 -4.02 -0.13
N GLY A 301 -1.59 -3.20 0.81
CA GLY A 301 -2.29 -1.95 0.47
C GLY A 301 -1.47 -1.01 -0.42
N PHE A 302 -0.31 -0.56 0.05
CA PHE A 302 0.56 0.32 -0.74
C PHE A 302 1.13 -0.37 -1.98
N ASN A 303 1.46 -1.66 -1.90
CA ASN A 303 1.98 -2.42 -3.03
C ASN A 303 0.98 -2.51 -4.20
N LEU A 304 -0.30 -2.61 -3.89
CA LEU A 304 -1.37 -2.61 -4.89
C LEU A 304 -1.48 -1.22 -5.54
N GLY A 305 -1.44 -0.13 -4.74
CA GLY A 305 -1.43 1.24 -5.24
C GLY A 305 -0.20 1.56 -6.10
N ALA A 306 0.98 1.06 -5.75
CA ALA A 306 2.18 1.22 -6.57
C ALA A 306 2.05 0.53 -7.95
N ARG A 307 1.37 -0.62 -7.99
CA ARG A 307 1.03 -1.27 -9.27
C ARG A 307 -0.02 -0.50 -10.06
N ASP A 308 -0.95 0.20 -9.38
CA ASP A 308 -1.89 1.10 -10.04
C ASP A 308 -1.14 2.26 -10.71
N VAL A 309 -0.19 2.88 -9.99
CA VAL A 309 0.69 3.92 -10.55
C VAL A 309 1.39 3.43 -11.82
N ALA A 310 2.07 2.30 -11.75
CA ALA A 310 2.84 1.80 -12.87
C ALA A 310 1.97 1.44 -14.08
N ALA A 311 0.77 0.88 -13.84
CA ALA A 311 -0.16 0.51 -14.92
C ALA A 311 -0.82 1.74 -15.56
N LEU A 312 -1.28 2.71 -14.74
CA LEU A 312 -1.89 3.93 -15.27
C LEU A 312 -0.87 4.75 -16.04
N ALA A 313 0.35 4.93 -15.50
CA ALA A 313 1.40 5.65 -16.19
C ALA A 313 1.73 5.02 -17.55
N GLU A 314 1.86 3.68 -17.63
CA GLU A 314 2.11 2.96 -18.88
C GLU A 314 0.98 3.22 -19.89
N VAL A 315 -0.29 3.14 -19.48
CA VAL A 315 -1.44 3.39 -20.36
C VAL A 315 -1.48 4.83 -20.87
N LEU A 316 -1.23 5.80 -19.98
CA LEU A 316 -1.27 7.22 -20.35
C LEU A 316 -0.13 7.60 -21.31
N VAL A 317 1.09 7.10 -21.05
CA VAL A 317 2.25 7.36 -21.92
C VAL A 317 2.04 6.72 -23.31
N ASP A 318 1.55 5.49 -23.37
CA ASP A 318 1.24 4.83 -24.63
C ASP A 318 0.16 5.60 -25.42
N ALA A 319 -0.88 6.10 -24.75
CA ALA A 319 -1.93 6.90 -25.37
C ALA A 319 -1.40 8.22 -25.92
N VAL A 320 -0.59 8.94 -25.15
CA VAL A 320 0.02 10.22 -25.59
C VAL A 320 0.92 10.00 -26.80
N ASN A 321 1.76 8.96 -26.76
CA ASN A 321 2.65 8.62 -27.87
C ASN A 321 1.88 8.22 -29.14
N ALA A 322 0.66 7.68 -29.00
CA ALA A 322 -0.24 7.36 -30.10
C ALA A 322 -1.11 8.56 -30.57
N GLY A 323 -1.00 9.73 -29.91
CA GLY A 323 -1.84 10.89 -30.20
C GLY A 323 -3.29 10.75 -29.73
N GLU A 324 -3.56 9.81 -28.81
CA GLU A 324 -4.88 9.56 -28.24
C GLU A 324 -5.18 10.54 -27.08
N ASP A 325 -6.44 10.67 -26.72
CA ASP A 325 -6.85 11.47 -25.59
C ASP A 325 -6.72 10.68 -24.28
N PRO A 326 -5.78 11.05 -23.35
CA PRO A 326 -5.55 10.32 -22.09
C PRO A 326 -6.76 10.30 -21.16
N GLY A 327 -7.72 11.22 -21.32
CA GLY A 327 -8.94 11.25 -20.53
C GLY A 327 -10.12 10.55 -21.18
N SER A 328 -10.00 9.99 -22.38
CA SER A 328 -11.07 9.24 -23.03
C SER A 328 -11.38 7.95 -22.29
N LEU A 329 -12.66 7.56 -22.28
CA LEU A 329 -13.06 6.32 -21.61
C LEU A 329 -12.40 5.08 -22.23
N GLU A 330 -12.12 5.12 -23.54
CA GLU A 330 -11.45 4.02 -24.24
C GLU A 330 -10.03 3.79 -23.68
N VAL A 331 -9.24 4.85 -23.54
CA VAL A 331 -7.89 4.77 -22.97
C VAL A 331 -7.96 4.33 -21.49
N LEU A 332 -8.87 4.92 -20.70
CA LEU A 332 -8.99 4.60 -19.28
C LEU A 332 -9.48 3.17 -19.03
N ASN A 333 -10.32 2.61 -19.90
CA ASN A 333 -10.74 1.22 -19.80
C ASN A 333 -9.55 0.24 -19.94
N ARG A 334 -8.50 0.58 -20.71
CA ARG A 334 -7.27 -0.26 -20.76
C ARG A 334 -6.65 -0.40 -19.36
N TYR A 335 -6.62 0.68 -18.58
CA TYR A 335 -6.17 0.65 -17.18
C TYR A 335 -7.17 -0.10 -16.29
N GLY A 336 -8.45 0.22 -16.36
CA GLY A 336 -9.50 -0.40 -15.57
C GLY A 336 -9.53 -1.92 -15.72
N ASP A 337 -9.57 -2.42 -16.94
CA ASP A 337 -9.59 -3.86 -17.26
C ASP A 337 -8.32 -4.58 -16.82
N TRP A 338 -7.17 -3.91 -16.99
CA TRP A 338 -5.91 -4.45 -16.54
C TRP A 338 -5.88 -4.63 -15.03
N ARG A 339 -6.31 -3.60 -14.28
CA ARG A 339 -6.23 -3.60 -12.82
C ARG A 339 -7.35 -4.39 -12.15
N HIS A 340 -8.51 -4.54 -12.81
CA HIS A 340 -9.67 -5.23 -12.23
C HIS A 340 -9.35 -6.62 -11.71
N ARG A 341 -8.60 -7.43 -12.48
CA ARG A 341 -8.23 -8.79 -12.08
C ARG A 341 -7.27 -8.80 -10.88
N ASP A 342 -6.31 -7.88 -10.86
CA ASP A 342 -5.33 -7.80 -9.77
C ASP A 342 -6.01 -7.32 -8.48
N HIS A 343 -6.84 -6.26 -8.55
CA HIS A 343 -7.64 -5.78 -7.42
C HIS A 343 -8.52 -6.90 -6.85
N LYS A 344 -9.27 -7.60 -7.70
CA LYS A 344 -10.13 -8.72 -7.27
C LYS A 344 -9.32 -9.84 -6.62
N ASN A 345 -8.21 -10.25 -7.22
CA ASN A 345 -7.40 -11.35 -6.69
C ASN A 345 -6.79 -11.01 -5.33
N VAL A 346 -6.24 -9.79 -5.19
CA VAL A 346 -5.63 -9.34 -3.92
C VAL A 346 -6.71 -9.16 -2.85
N THR A 347 -7.86 -8.57 -3.19
CA THR A 347 -8.97 -8.41 -2.25
C THR A 347 -9.49 -9.77 -1.77
N VAL A 348 -9.78 -10.71 -2.69
CA VAL A 348 -10.24 -12.07 -2.33
C VAL A 348 -9.19 -12.79 -1.48
N PHE A 349 -7.91 -12.63 -1.80
CA PHE A 349 -6.82 -13.23 -1.04
C PHE A 349 -6.75 -12.67 0.39
N THR A 350 -6.69 -11.35 0.54
CA THR A 350 -6.55 -10.71 1.87
C THR A 350 -7.81 -10.86 2.72
N ASP A 351 -9.00 -10.68 2.15
CA ASP A 351 -10.27 -10.87 2.83
C ASP A 351 -10.49 -12.36 3.20
N GLY A 352 -10.16 -13.27 2.29
CA GLY A 352 -10.22 -14.71 2.54
C GLY A 352 -9.31 -15.14 3.69
N LEU A 353 -8.08 -14.64 3.74
CA LEU A 353 -7.18 -14.88 4.87
C LEU A 353 -7.73 -14.29 6.16
N ALA A 354 -8.19 -13.02 6.14
CA ALA A 354 -8.74 -12.39 7.32
C ALA A 354 -9.89 -13.21 7.91
N ARG A 355 -10.81 -13.69 7.09
CA ARG A 355 -11.98 -14.48 7.52
C ARG A 355 -11.64 -15.89 7.97
N ILE A 356 -10.82 -16.61 7.19
CA ILE A 356 -10.48 -18.03 7.47
C ILE A 356 -9.78 -18.19 8.82
N PHE A 357 -8.93 -17.22 9.20
CA PHE A 357 -8.19 -17.28 10.46
C PHE A 357 -8.97 -16.75 11.68
N THR A 358 -10.07 -16.03 11.48
CA THR A 358 -10.90 -15.51 12.56
C THR A 358 -12.13 -16.37 12.85
N LEU A 359 -12.52 -17.29 11.96
CA LEU A 359 -13.65 -18.19 12.19
C LEU A 359 -13.40 -19.13 13.36
N PRO A 360 -14.27 -19.16 14.41
CA PRO A 360 -14.05 -19.93 15.64
C PRO A 360 -14.45 -21.41 15.52
N LEU A 361 -14.18 -22.06 14.39
CA LEU A 361 -14.53 -23.47 14.17
C LEU A 361 -13.31 -24.36 14.43
N PRO A 362 -13.33 -25.27 15.44
CA PRO A 362 -12.17 -26.11 15.80
C PRO A 362 -11.64 -26.96 14.63
N ALA A 363 -12.52 -27.51 13.81
CA ALA A 363 -12.15 -28.30 12.63
C ALA A 363 -11.34 -27.48 11.60
N LEU A 364 -11.61 -26.16 11.48
CA LEU A 364 -10.86 -25.29 10.59
C LEU A 364 -9.41 -25.07 11.05
N GLY A 365 -9.10 -25.17 12.34
CA GLY A 365 -7.73 -25.07 12.85
C GLY A 365 -6.84 -26.18 12.30
N VAL A 366 -7.34 -27.42 12.30
CA VAL A 366 -6.62 -28.56 11.71
C VAL A 366 -6.53 -28.42 10.19
N ALA A 367 -7.62 -28.04 9.52
CA ALA A 367 -7.64 -27.85 8.07
C ALA A 367 -6.67 -26.73 7.62
N ARG A 368 -6.62 -25.59 8.34
CA ARG A 368 -5.66 -24.50 8.09
C ARG A 368 -4.23 -24.98 8.23
N SER A 369 -3.93 -25.73 9.30
CA SER A 369 -2.60 -26.27 9.53
C SER A 369 -2.18 -27.25 8.45
N ALA A 370 -3.06 -28.16 8.06
CA ALA A 370 -2.81 -29.10 6.96
C ALA A 370 -2.64 -28.35 5.63
N GLY A 371 -3.46 -27.33 5.37
CA GLY A 371 -3.35 -26.48 4.18
C GLY A 371 -2.03 -25.72 4.10
N MET A 372 -1.57 -25.12 5.21
CA MET A 372 -0.27 -24.43 5.27
C MET A 372 0.90 -25.41 5.04
N LEU A 373 0.84 -26.58 5.66
CA LEU A 373 1.86 -27.62 5.47
C LEU A 373 1.85 -28.14 4.03
N ALA A 374 0.68 -28.38 3.45
CA ALA A 374 0.55 -28.79 2.05
C ALA A 374 1.14 -27.73 1.10
N LEU A 375 0.85 -26.44 1.34
CA LEU A 375 1.45 -25.35 0.56
C LEU A 375 2.97 -25.29 0.72
N ASP A 376 3.51 -25.52 1.92
CA ASP A 376 4.96 -25.56 2.16
C ASP A 376 5.65 -26.72 1.44
N LEU A 377 4.95 -27.88 1.36
CA LEU A 377 5.46 -29.11 0.72
C LEU A 377 5.19 -29.19 -0.80
N LEU A 378 4.38 -28.28 -1.36
CA LEU A 378 4.05 -28.24 -2.79
C LEU A 378 4.75 -27.06 -3.49
N PRO A 379 5.99 -27.22 -4.03
CA PRO A 379 6.77 -26.12 -4.57
C PRO A 379 6.05 -25.27 -5.64
N PRO A 380 5.25 -25.85 -6.58
CA PRO A 380 4.55 -25.04 -7.56
C PRO A 380 3.51 -24.09 -6.96
N ALA A 381 2.73 -24.58 -5.99
CA ALA A 381 1.70 -23.78 -5.31
C ALA A 381 2.34 -22.70 -4.42
N LYS A 382 3.40 -23.06 -3.68
CA LYS A 382 4.19 -22.12 -2.87
C LYS A 382 4.80 -21.00 -3.74
N ARG A 383 5.43 -21.33 -4.87
CA ARG A 383 5.99 -20.36 -5.81
C ARG A 383 4.91 -19.42 -6.38
N LEU A 384 3.75 -19.95 -6.76
CA LEU A 384 2.65 -19.12 -7.24
C LEU A 384 2.22 -18.11 -6.18
N LEU A 385 2.04 -18.55 -4.94
CA LEU A 385 1.68 -17.70 -3.82
C LEU A 385 2.77 -16.64 -3.56
N THR A 386 4.04 -17.06 -3.49
CA THR A 386 5.19 -16.16 -3.29
C THR A 386 5.26 -15.10 -4.39
N ARG A 387 5.12 -15.48 -5.66
CA ARG A 387 5.11 -14.52 -6.79
C ARG A 387 3.93 -13.56 -6.75
N THR A 388 2.77 -14.04 -6.32
CA THR A 388 1.57 -13.19 -6.16
C THR A 388 1.79 -12.15 -5.07
N THR A 389 2.29 -12.54 -3.91
CA THR A 389 2.57 -11.61 -2.80
C THR A 389 3.70 -10.62 -3.13
N MET A 390 4.66 -11.02 -3.97
CA MET A 390 5.72 -10.14 -4.47
C MET A 390 5.29 -9.20 -5.60
N GLY A 391 4.02 -9.26 -6.06
CA GLY A 391 3.53 -8.46 -7.17
C GLY A 391 4.12 -8.87 -8.55
N ARG A 392 4.48 -10.15 -8.71
CA ARG A 392 5.10 -10.71 -9.93
C ARG A 392 4.20 -11.70 -10.68
N SER A 393 2.91 -11.70 -10.38
CA SER A 393 1.92 -12.55 -11.06
C SER A 393 1.06 -11.73 -12.04
N GLY A 394 0.56 -12.39 -13.08
CA GLY A 394 -0.29 -11.76 -14.09
C GLY A 394 0.46 -10.81 -15.04
N ARG A 395 -0.28 -9.87 -15.66
CA ARG A 395 0.31 -8.82 -16.52
C ARG A 395 1.05 -7.81 -15.64
N THR A 396 2.36 -7.74 -15.79
CA THR A 396 3.25 -6.90 -14.99
C THR A 396 3.61 -5.64 -15.76
N PRO A 397 3.42 -4.41 -15.21
CA PRO A 397 3.78 -3.15 -15.85
C PRO A 397 5.26 -3.05 -16.18
N ARG A 398 5.62 -2.23 -17.19
CA ARG A 398 7.01 -1.99 -17.62
C ARG A 398 7.92 -1.64 -16.45
N LEU A 399 7.55 -0.67 -15.61
CA LEU A 399 8.32 -0.27 -14.42
C LEU A 399 8.57 -1.45 -13.46
N ALA A 400 7.58 -2.29 -13.21
CA ALA A 400 7.74 -3.48 -12.35
C ALA A 400 8.63 -4.56 -12.99
N ARG A 401 8.84 -4.51 -14.31
CA ARG A 401 9.80 -5.35 -15.05
C ARG A 401 11.18 -4.70 -15.15
N GLY A 402 11.35 -3.43 -14.69
CA GLY A 402 12.58 -2.66 -14.81
C GLY A 402 12.81 -2.11 -16.22
N LEU A 403 11.73 -1.88 -16.95
CA LEU A 403 11.74 -1.25 -18.27
C LEU A 403 11.24 0.19 -18.13
N PRO A 404 11.72 1.16 -18.96
CA PRO A 404 11.21 2.51 -18.97
C PRO A 404 9.76 2.55 -19.49
N LEU A 405 9.11 3.68 -19.24
CA LEU A 405 7.77 4.00 -19.79
C LEU A 405 7.86 4.43 -21.24
#